data_602fcf1a00b8c0b468d56529b14df085
#
_entry.id   602fcf1a00b8c0b468d56529b14df085
#
_cell.length_a   1.000
_cell.length_b   1.000
_cell.length_c   1.000
_cell.angle_alpha   90.00
_cell.angle_beta   90.00
_cell.angle_gamma   90.00
#
_symmetry.space_group_name_H-M   'P 1'
#
loop_
_entity.id
_entity.type
_entity.pdbx_description
1 polymer ?
#
loop_
_entity_poly.entity_id
_entity_poly.type
_entity_poly.pdbx_seq_one_letter_code
_entity_poly.pdbx_strand_id
1 'polypeptide(L)'
;MYNNGDLKRKDNTLQFTAYDGEKRDIPIERISDIYVMSEMSFNTTFLNYISQYGIPIHFFNYYNYYSGSFYPKDGNPAGQLLVKQVEHYVDYDKRLDIAIKFIQAAADNIYRNLRYYNGREKDVSEYMRDIDSLRGTLCKARTIEELMGIEGNIRKRYYAAWNVIVNQDIQFDKRVMHPPDNMI
;
A
#
# COMPACT_ATOMS: atom_id res chain seq x y z
N MET A 1 5.66 17.18 1.97
CA MET A 1 6.16 18.54 2.30
C MET A 1 7.55 18.40 2.89
N TYR A 2 8.56 18.98 2.23
CA TYR A 2 9.98 18.83 2.57
C TYR A 2 10.60 20.11 3.14
N ASN A 3 9.90 21.24 3.06
CA ASN A 3 10.42 22.52 3.56
C ASN A 3 9.86 22.80 4.96
N ASN A 4 10.71 23.30 5.84
CA ASN A 4 10.31 23.73 7.18
C ASN A 4 9.39 24.97 7.11
N GLY A 5 8.41 25.04 7.99
CA GLY A 5 7.48 26.17 7.99
C GLY A 5 6.22 25.94 8.81
N ASP A 6 5.25 26.81 8.59
CA ASP A 6 3.95 26.82 9.26
C ASP A 6 2.83 26.40 8.30
N LEU A 7 1.95 25.53 8.75
CA LEU A 7 0.68 25.19 8.08
C LEU A 7 -0.49 25.81 8.83
N LYS A 8 -1.30 26.58 8.12
CA LYS A 8 -2.48 27.24 8.68
C LYS A 8 -3.67 27.10 7.73
N ARG A 9 -4.87 27.15 8.29
CA ARG A 9 -6.07 27.39 7.50
C ARG A 9 -6.10 28.85 7.07
N LYS A 10 -6.41 29.11 5.81
CA LYS A 10 -6.74 30.43 5.27
C LYS A 10 -7.95 30.29 4.34
N ASP A 11 -9.08 30.80 4.78
CA ASP A 11 -10.37 30.64 4.08
C ASP A 11 -10.65 29.15 3.75
N ASN A 12 -10.80 28.83 2.48
CA ASN A 12 -10.98 27.44 1.98
C ASN A 12 -9.69 26.81 1.46
N THR A 13 -8.52 27.31 1.89
CA THR A 13 -7.22 26.79 1.49
C THR A 13 -6.38 26.41 2.70
N LEU A 14 -5.36 25.59 2.46
CA LEU A 14 -4.23 25.43 3.36
C LEU A 14 -3.13 26.40 2.92
N GLN A 15 -2.72 27.27 3.80
CA GLN A 15 -1.57 28.14 3.56
C GLN A 15 -0.34 27.55 4.22
N PHE A 16 0.67 27.24 3.40
CA PHE A 16 2.02 26.95 3.86
C PHE A 16 2.83 28.25 3.84
N THR A 17 3.53 28.53 4.93
CA THR A 17 4.48 29.64 5.02
C THR A 17 5.84 29.07 5.39
N ALA A 18 6.80 29.11 4.47
CA ALA A 18 8.17 28.70 4.73
C ALA A 18 8.88 29.68 5.66
N TYR A 19 9.93 29.27 6.35
CA TYR A 19 10.68 30.14 7.26
C TYR A 19 11.40 31.30 6.56
N ASP A 20 11.65 31.19 5.26
CA ASP A 20 12.15 32.29 4.41
C ASP A 20 11.06 33.31 4.02
N GLY A 21 9.81 33.08 4.42
CA GLY A 21 8.66 33.94 4.18
C GLY A 21 7.87 33.62 2.90
N GLU A 22 8.28 32.65 2.09
CA GLU A 22 7.50 32.24 0.93
C GLU A 22 6.15 31.64 1.38
N LYS A 23 5.06 32.08 0.73
CA LYS A 23 3.70 31.60 1.02
C LYS A 23 3.13 30.86 -0.18
N ARG A 24 2.50 29.75 0.09
CA ARG A 24 1.77 28.96 -0.91
C ARG A 24 0.41 28.59 -0.38
N ASP A 25 -0.62 28.92 -1.14
CA ASP A 25 -2.01 28.58 -0.83
C ASP A 25 -2.37 27.31 -1.65
N ILE A 26 -2.84 26.27 -0.98
CA ILE A 26 -3.18 24.97 -1.58
C ILE A 26 -4.69 24.75 -1.39
N PRO A 27 -5.47 24.65 -2.48
CA PRO A 27 -6.91 24.36 -2.39
C PRO A 27 -7.14 23.03 -1.68
N ILE A 28 -8.04 23.01 -0.69
CA ILE A 28 -8.27 21.84 0.16
C ILE A 28 -8.83 20.64 -0.64
N GLU A 29 -9.61 20.92 -1.67
CA GLU A 29 -10.26 19.90 -2.51
C GLU A 29 -9.27 19.08 -3.35
N ARG A 30 -8.03 19.53 -3.45
CA ARG A 30 -6.95 18.83 -4.18
C ARG A 30 -6.07 17.96 -3.30
N ILE A 31 -6.37 17.91 -2.00
CA ILE A 31 -5.54 17.21 -1.02
C ILE A 31 -6.28 15.95 -0.59
N SER A 32 -5.66 14.80 -0.80
CA SER A 32 -6.10 13.51 -0.22
C SER A 32 -5.37 13.20 1.08
N ASP A 33 -4.07 13.49 1.12
CA ASP A 33 -3.18 13.15 2.23
C ASP A 33 -2.08 14.20 2.38
N ILE A 34 -1.59 14.38 3.61
CA ILE A 34 -0.47 15.29 3.89
C ILE A 34 0.68 14.48 4.49
N TYR A 35 1.85 14.51 3.84
CA TYR A 35 3.09 13.88 4.32
C TYR A 35 4.05 14.98 4.78
N VAL A 36 4.35 15.02 6.08
CA VAL A 36 5.27 15.96 6.71
C VAL A 36 6.63 15.28 6.87
N MET A 37 7.57 15.68 6.00
CA MET A 37 8.94 15.14 5.93
C MET A 37 9.97 16.11 6.51
N SER A 38 9.52 17.16 7.20
CA SER A 38 10.34 18.28 7.71
C SER A 38 9.76 18.82 9.01
N GLU A 39 10.43 19.77 9.65
CA GLU A 39 9.89 20.42 10.83
C GLU A 39 8.78 21.40 10.46
N MET A 40 7.59 21.19 11.01
CA MET A 40 6.41 22.02 10.75
C MET A 40 5.66 22.37 12.02
N SER A 41 5.19 23.61 12.05
CA SER A 41 4.24 24.07 13.06
C SER A 41 2.82 24.11 12.49
N PHE A 42 1.85 23.74 13.29
CA PHE A 42 0.43 23.87 12.99
C PHE A 42 -0.38 23.94 14.28
N ASN A 43 -1.58 24.43 14.19
CA ASN A 43 -2.48 24.59 15.34
C ASN A 43 -3.72 23.69 15.23
N THR A 44 -4.49 23.62 16.31
CA THR A 44 -5.72 22.82 16.37
C THR A 44 -6.79 23.28 15.38
N THR A 45 -6.82 24.57 15.00
CA THR A 45 -7.74 25.08 13.97
C THR A 45 -7.44 24.43 12.61
N PHE A 46 -6.16 24.27 12.29
CA PHE A 46 -5.74 23.53 11.09
C PHE A 46 -6.15 22.05 11.15
N LEU A 47 -5.88 21.37 12.27
CA LEU A 47 -6.26 19.96 12.45
C LEU A 47 -7.79 19.75 12.34
N ASN A 48 -8.56 20.62 12.98
CA ASN A 48 -10.02 20.57 12.88
C ASN A 48 -10.51 20.82 11.45
N TYR A 49 -9.84 21.69 10.70
CA TYR A 49 -10.19 21.98 9.33
C TYR A 49 -9.94 20.78 8.40
N ILE A 50 -8.76 20.19 8.43
CA ILE A 50 -8.46 18.99 7.61
C ILE A 50 -9.34 17.80 8.00
N SER A 51 -9.73 17.70 9.27
CA SER A 51 -10.63 16.65 9.76
C SER A 51 -12.02 16.74 9.13
N GLN A 52 -12.53 17.94 8.84
CA GLN A 52 -13.83 18.11 8.17
C GLN A 52 -13.83 17.55 6.74
N TYR A 53 -12.65 17.49 6.11
CA TYR A 53 -12.45 16.96 4.76
C TYR A 53 -11.94 15.52 4.76
N GLY A 54 -11.78 14.91 5.93
CA GLY A 54 -11.29 13.53 6.05
C GLY A 54 -9.83 13.35 5.65
N ILE A 55 -9.02 14.43 5.69
CA ILE A 55 -7.63 14.42 5.22
C ILE A 55 -6.71 13.99 6.35
N PRO A 56 -6.01 12.84 6.25
CA PRO A 56 -5.01 12.43 7.22
C PRO A 56 -3.70 13.19 7.04
N ILE A 57 -2.92 13.27 8.13
CA ILE A 57 -1.57 13.81 8.12
C ILE A 57 -0.59 12.81 8.71
N HIS A 58 0.50 12.55 8.00
CA HIS A 58 1.53 11.57 8.32
C HIS A 58 2.83 12.27 8.64
N PHE A 59 3.47 11.88 9.73
CA PHE A 59 4.70 12.49 10.22
C PHE A 59 5.88 11.55 10.05
N PHE A 60 7.00 12.11 9.61
CA PHE A 60 8.26 11.42 9.46
C PHE A 60 9.35 12.18 10.22
N ASN A 61 10.30 11.45 10.78
CA ASN A 61 11.44 12.07 11.46
C ASN A 61 12.53 12.51 10.45
N TYR A 62 13.60 13.13 10.97
CA TYR A 62 14.72 13.60 10.17
C TYR A 62 15.35 12.52 9.26
N TYR A 63 15.29 11.25 9.67
CA TYR A 63 15.81 10.12 8.91
C TYR A 63 14.78 9.49 7.96
N ASN A 64 13.65 10.16 7.73
CA ASN A 64 12.51 9.69 6.93
C ASN A 64 11.85 8.40 7.45
N TYR A 65 12.03 8.05 8.72
CA TYR A 65 11.24 7.00 9.35
C TYR A 65 9.88 7.55 9.77
N TYR A 66 8.86 6.74 9.54
CA TYR A 66 7.51 7.05 9.96
C TYR A 66 7.41 7.16 11.49
N SER A 67 6.91 8.30 11.97
CA SER A 67 6.76 8.59 13.40
C SER A 67 5.33 8.38 13.90
N GLY A 68 4.32 8.62 13.05
CA GLY A 68 2.92 8.49 13.40
C GLY A 68 2.01 9.28 12.47
N SER A 69 0.70 9.22 12.73
CA SER A 69 -0.30 9.95 11.94
C SER A 69 -1.39 10.52 12.82
N PHE A 70 -1.92 11.65 12.38
CA PHE A 70 -3.21 12.12 12.82
C PHE A 70 -4.26 11.68 11.78
N TYR A 71 -5.24 10.93 12.23
CA TYR A 71 -6.40 10.54 11.43
C TYR A 71 -7.62 11.34 11.85
N PRO A 72 -8.35 11.93 10.91
CA PRO A 72 -9.67 12.47 11.18
C PRO A 72 -10.57 11.40 11.81
N LYS A 73 -11.50 11.82 12.64
CA LYS A 73 -12.47 10.88 13.19
C LYS A 73 -13.24 10.23 12.04
N ASP A 74 -13.15 8.91 11.94
CA ASP A 74 -13.97 8.15 11.01
C ASP A 74 -15.46 8.43 11.26
N GLY A 75 -16.21 8.54 10.17
CA GLY A 75 -17.67 8.52 10.25
C GLY A 75 -18.12 7.26 11.02
N ASN A 76 -19.28 7.28 11.61
CA ASN A 76 -19.78 6.18 12.44
C ASN A 76 -19.65 4.84 11.68
N PRO A 77 -18.76 3.94 12.12
CA PRO A 77 -18.63 2.63 11.48
C PRO A 77 -19.99 1.94 11.59
N ALA A 78 -20.48 1.38 10.51
CA ALA A 78 -21.72 0.61 10.54
C ALA A 78 -21.51 -0.60 11.44
N GLY A 79 -22.04 -0.56 12.66
CA GLY A 79 -21.88 -1.64 13.65
C GLY A 79 -22.28 -3.00 13.08
N GLN A 80 -23.30 -3.01 12.21
CA GLN A 80 -23.72 -4.22 11.51
C GLN A 80 -22.63 -4.77 10.56
N LEU A 81 -21.86 -3.92 9.91
CA LEU A 81 -20.73 -4.36 9.07
C LEU A 81 -19.67 -5.04 9.92
N LEU A 82 -19.31 -4.46 11.06
CA LEU A 82 -18.34 -5.04 12.00
C LEU A 82 -18.81 -6.41 12.49
N VAL A 83 -20.08 -6.54 12.88
CA VAL A 83 -20.66 -7.83 13.28
C VAL A 83 -20.52 -8.86 12.16
N LYS A 84 -20.85 -8.49 10.91
CA LYS A 84 -20.70 -9.37 9.75
C LYS A 84 -19.23 -9.75 9.48
N GLN A 85 -18.30 -8.85 9.63
CA GLN A 85 -16.87 -9.16 9.51
C GLN A 85 -16.42 -10.17 10.58
N VAL A 86 -16.85 -9.99 11.82
CA VAL A 86 -16.56 -10.93 12.92
C VAL A 86 -17.18 -12.31 12.64
N GLU A 87 -18.46 -12.37 12.23
CA GLU A 87 -19.11 -13.61 11.85
C GLU A 87 -18.31 -14.39 10.76
N HIS A 88 -17.82 -13.69 9.74
CA HIS A 88 -16.99 -14.32 8.71
C HIS A 88 -15.61 -14.72 9.19
N TYR A 89 -15.03 -13.98 10.14
CA TYR A 89 -13.73 -14.32 10.72
C TYR A 89 -13.80 -15.57 11.61
N VAL A 90 -14.85 -15.71 12.40
CA VAL A 90 -15.04 -16.85 13.33
C VAL A 90 -15.42 -18.11 12.57
N ASP A 91 -16.22 -17.99 11.50
CA ASP A 91 -16.60 -19.10 10.63
C ASP A 91 -15.41 -19.43 9.71
N TYR A 92 -14.78 -20.59 9.97
CA TYR A 92 -13.55 -20.99 9.26
C TYR A 92 -13.76 -21.12 7.75
N ASP A 93 -14.87 -21.69 7.32
CA ASP A 93 -15.14 -21.93 5.89
C ASP A 93 -15.34 -20.61 5.16
N LYS A 94 -16.09 -19.67 5.74
CA LYS A 94 -16.25 -18.32 5.17
C LYS A 94 -14.94 -17.55 5.14
N ARG A 95 -14.13 -17.68 6.19
CA ARG A 95 -12.80 -17.05 6.24
C ARG A 95 -11.89 -17.60 5.15
N LEU A 96 -11.86 -18.91 4.97
CA LEU A 96 -11.06 -19.58 3.95
C LEU A 96 -11.54 -19.19 2.53
N ASP A 97 -12.85 -19.15 2.29
CA ASP A 97 -13.40 -18.73 0.98
C ASP A 97 -12.97 -17.29 0.61
N ILE A 98 -13.04 -16.37 1.57
CA ILE A 98 -12.58 -14.99 1.34
C ILE A 98 -11.08 -14.95 1.10
N ALA A 99 -10.29 -15.69 1.87
CA ALA A 99 -8.84 -15.74 1.69
C ALA A 99 -8.45 -16.28 0.31
N ILE A 100 -9.11 -17.35 -0.16
CA ILE A 100 -8.92 -17.89 -1.51
C ILE A 100 -9.19 -16.83 -2.57
N LYS A 101 -10.27 -16.07 -2.45
CA LYS A 101 -10.62 -14.99 -3.41
C LYS A 101 -9.57 -13.89 -3.44
N PHE A 102 -9.02 -13.49 -2.29
CA PHE A 102 -7.94 -12.51 -2.23
C PHE A 102 -6.67 -13.00 -2.93
N ILE A 103 -6.25 -14.22 -2.63
CA ILE A 103 -5.04 -14.79 -3.25
C ILE A 103 -5.25 -15.05 -4.73
N GLN A 104 -6.44 -15.48 -5.15
CA GLN A 104 -6.78 -15.66 -6.56
C GLN A 104 -6.67 -14.32 -7.31
N ALA A 105 -7.25 -13.25 -6.79
CA ALA A 105 -7.18 -11.93 -7.40
C ALA A 105 -5.73 -11.40 -7.48
N ALA A 106 -4.93 -11.60 -6.44
CA ALA A 106 -3.52 -11.24 -6.43
C ALA A 106 -2.73 -12.03 -7.49
N ALA A 107 -2.94 -13.34 -7.58
CA ALA A 107 -2.30 -14.22 -8.56
C ALA A 107 -2.70 -13.86 -10.00
N ASP A 108 -3.97 -13.51 -10.24
CA ASP A 108 -4.47 -13.04 -11.52
C ASP A 108 -3.79 -11.74 -11.95
N ASN A 109 -3.59 -10.81 -11.02
CA ASN A 109 -2.89 -9.55 -11.29
C ASN A 109 -1.40 -9.78 -11.59
N ILE A 110 -0.74 -10.65 -10.85
CA ILE A 110 0.64 -11.08 -11.11
C ILE A 110 0.74 -11.67 -12.52
N TYR A 111 -0.16 -12.58 -12.87
CA TYR A 111 -0.16 -13.20 -14.20
C TYR A 111 -0.38 -12.19 -15.33
N ARG A 112 -1.30 -11.23 -15.15
CA ARG A 112 -1.53 -10.14 -16.14
C ARG A 112 -0.29 -9.29 -16.31
N ASN A 113 0.41 -8.99 -15.22
CA ASN A 113 1.66 -8.22 -15.27
C ASN A 113 2.73 -8.97 -16.08
N LEU A 114 2.98 -10.24 -15.77
CA LEU A 114 3.94 -11.05 -16.53
C LEU A 114 3.55 -11.14 -18.01
N ARG A 115 2.27 -11.36 -18.34
CA ARG A 115 1.79 -11.39 -19.72
C ARG A 115 2.08 -10.09 -20.47
N TYR A 116 1.96 -8.94 -19.80
CA TYR A 116 2.31 -7.64 -20.39
C TYR A 116 3.78 -7.57 -20.76
N TYR A 117 4.69 -8.01 -19.90
CA TYR A 117 6.12 -8.00 -20.18
C TYR A 117 6.53 -9.07 -21.20
N ASN A 118 5.92 -10.25 -21.16
CA ASN A 118 6.16 -11.29 -22.16
C ASN A 118 5.84 -10.82 -23.58
N GLY A 119 4.81 -9.99 -23.74
CA GLY A 119 4.48 -9.35 -25.03
C GLY A 119 5.43 -8.21 -25.45
N ARG A 120 6.45 -7.88 -24.62
CA ARG A 120 7.45 -6.82 -24.85
C ARG A 120 8.88 -7.35 -24.87
N GLU A 121 9.06 -8.50 -25.51
CA GLU A 121 10.36 -9.14 -25.71
C GLU A 121 11.08 -9.58 -24.42
N LYS A 122 10.34 -9.69 -23.29
CA LYS A 122 10.85 -10.25 -22.05
C LYS A 122 10.35 -11.67 -21.90
N ASP A 123 11.19 -12.67 -22.18
CA ASP A 123 10.76 -14.07 -22.10
C ASP A 123 10.57 -14.50 -20.63
N VAL A 124 9.36 -14.33 -20.14
CA VAL A 124 8.90 -14.79 -18.83
C VAL A 124 7.90 -15.95 -18.91
N SER A 125 7.86 -16.63 -20.06
CA SER A 125 6.88 -17.69 -20.37
C SER A 125 6.97 -18.89 -19.42
N GLU A 126 8.17 -19.26 -18.95
CA GLU A 126 8.36 -20.31 -17.96
C GLU A 126 7.69 -19.94 -16.62
N TYR A 127 7.95 -18.73 -16.12
CA TYR A 127 7.37 -18.23 -14.87
C TYR A 127 5.83 -18.16 -14.96
N MET A 128 5.31 -17.74 -16.11
CA MET A 128 3.87 -17.70 -16.36
C MET A 128 3.24 -19.10 -16.28
N ARG A 129 3.86 -20.14 -16.87
CA ARG A 129 3.36 -21.52 -16.79
C ARG A 129 3.34 -22.03 -15.36
N ASP A 130 4.41 -21.79 -14.60
CA ASP A 130 4.51 -22.22 -13.20
C ASP A 130 3.41 -21.54 -12.35
N ILE A 131 3.25 -20.21 -12.51
CA ILE A 131 2.23 -19.45 -11.78
C ILE A 131 0.82 -19.88 -12.18
N ASP A 132 0.56 -20.17 -13.44
CA ASP A 132 -0.74 -20.64 -13.90
C ASP A 132 -1.09 -22.00 -13.33
N SER A 133 -0.12 -22.91 -13.26
CA SER A 133 -0.27 -24.20 -12.58
C SER A 133 -0.63 -24.02 -11.10
N LEU A 134 0.09 -23.14 -10.38
CA LEU A 134 -0.18 -22.86 -8.96
C LEU A 134 -1.56 -22.23 -8.74
N ARG A 135 -1.97 -21.29 -9.61
CA ARG A 135 -3.32 -20.68 -9.59
C ARG A 135 -4.42 -21.74 -9.68
N GLY A 136 -4.24 -22.75 -10.53
CA GLY A 136 -5.19 -23.87 -10.66
C GLY A 136 -5.34 -24.73 -9.40
N THR A 137 -4.45 -24.58 -8.40
CA THR A 137 -4.53 -25.31 -7.13
C THR A 137 -5.16 -24.52 -5.99
N LEU A 138 -5.33 -23.22 -6.12
CA LEU A 138 -5.82 -22.35 -5.05
C LEU A 138 -7.19 -22.78 -4.50
N CYS A 139 -8.11 -23.17 -5.37
CA CYS A 139 -9.45 -23.62 -4.96
C CYS A 139 -9.44 -24.99 -4.25
N LYS A 140 -8.32 -25.69 -4.24
CA LYS A 140 -8.17 -27.01 -3.57
C LYS A 140 -7.62 -26.88 -2.16
N ALA A 141 -7.13 -25.69 -1.77
CA ALA A 141 -6.62 -25.44 -0.44
C ALA A 141 -7.74 -25.64 0.60
N ARG A 142 -7.45 -26.39 1.63
CA ARG A 142 -8.38 -26.71 2.73
C ARG A 142 -8.04 -25.93 4.01
N THR A 143 -6.84 -25.38 4.06
CA THR A 143 -6.40 -24.59 5.22
C THR A 143 -5.77 -23.27 4.76
N ILE A 144 -5.76 -22.30 5.68
CA ILE A 144 -5.08 -21.01 5.44
C ILE A 144 -3.58 -21.23 5.24
N GLU A 145 -2.97 -22.16 5.96
CA GLU A 145 -1.54 -22.50 5.87
C GLU A 145 -1.20 -23.06 4.49
N GLU A 146 -2.02 -23.97 3.96
CA GLU A 146 -1.87 -24.48 2.57
C GLU A 146 -1.98 -23.34 1.56
N LEU A 147 -2.97 -22.47 1.73
CA LEU A 147 -3.20 -21.33 0.86
C LEU A 147 -2.00 -20.35 0.88
N MET A 148 -1.45 -20.07 2.06
CA MET A 148 -0.25 -19.24 2.23
C MET A 148 0.99 -19.88 1.58
N GLY A 149 1.11 -21.21 1.65
CA GLY A 149 2.17 -21.95 0.97
C GLY A 149 2.11 -21.79 -0.55
N ILE A 150 0.91 -21.88 -1.14
CA ILE A 150 0.70 -21.65 -2.57
C ILE A 150 1.02 -20.20 -2.95
N GLU A 151 0.52 -19.24 -2.16
CA GLU A 151 0.79 -17.81 -2.35
C GLU A 151 2.30 -17.52 -2.31
N GLY A 152 3.01 -18.05 -1.33
CA GLY A 152 4.45 -17.89 -1.20
C GLY A 152 5.21 -18.42 -2.44
N ASN A 153 4.80 -19.54 -3.00
CA ASN A 153 5.39 -20.10 -4.22
C ASN A 153 5.09 -19.22 -5.45
N ILE A 154 3.86 -18.69 -5.58
CA ILE A 154 3.50 -17.75 -6.66
C ILE A 154 4.39 -16.50 -6.58
N ARG A 155 4.54 -15.90 -5.39
CA ARG A 155 5.39 -14.73 -5.19
C ARG A 155 6.86 -15.00 -5.47
N LYS A 156 7.38 -16.14 -5.04
CA LYS A 156 8.76 -16.56 -5.33
C LYS A 156 9.02 -16.62 -6.84
N ARG A 157 8.10 -17.21 -7.61
CA ARG A 157 8.22 -17.26 -9.08
C ARG A 157 8.09 -15.88 -9.71
N TYR A 158 7.21 -15.04 -9.20
CA TYR A 158 7.06 -13.67 -9.66
C TYR A 158 8.32 -12.83 -9.44
N TYR A 159 8.94 -12.91 -8.26
CA TYR A 159 10.18 -12.19 -7.98
C TYR A 159 11.35 -12.70 -8.84
N ALA A 160 11.43 -14.01 -9.07
CA ALA A 160 12.44 -14.55 -9.97
C ALA A 160 12.28 -14.01 -11.41
N ALA A 161 11.05 -13.80 -11.88
CA ALA A 161 10.78 -13.21 -13.19
C ALA A 161 11.27 -11.74 -13.29
N TRP A 162 11.40 -11.02 -12.20
CA TRP A 162 11.88 -9.64 -12.21
C TRP A 162 13.32 -9.52 -12.72
N ASN A 163 14.16 -10.52 -12.49
CA ASN A 163 15.53 -10.55 -13.02
C ASN A 163 15.55 -10.54 -14.56
N VAL A 164 14.49 -11.04 -15.22
CA VAL A 164 14.32 -10.99 -16.67
C VAL A 164 13.71 -9.66 -17.12
N ILE A 165 12.80 -9.11 -16.31
CA ILE A 165 12.06 -7.88 -16.63
C ILE A 165 12.94 -6.65 -16.49
N VAL A 166 13.70 -6.57 -15.39
CA VAL A 166 14.53 -5.41 -15.05
C VAL A 166 15.91 -5.58 -15.70
N ASN A 167 16.21 -4.76 -16.72
CA ASN A 167 17.47 -4.76 -17.45
C ASN A 167 18.59 -4.08 -16.64
N GLN A 168 18.83 -4.46 -15.41
CA GLN A 168 19.88 -3.94 -14.57
C GLN A 168 20.61 -5.11 -13.89
N ASP A 169 21.88 -4.94 -13.52
CA ASP A 169 22.66 -5.93 -12.77
C ASP A 169 22.17 -6.11 -11.32
N ILE A 170 20.85 -6.07 -11.14
CA ILE A 170 20.19 -6.25 -9.85
C ILE A 170 19.67 -7.68 -9.81
N GLN A 171 20.32 -8.54 -9.04
CA GLN A 171 19.79 -9.87 -8.73
C GLN A 171 18.79 -9.76 -7.58
N PHE A 172 17.55 -10.12 -7.83
CA PHE A 172 16.51 -10.18 -6.83
C PHE A 172 16.26 -11.65 -6.43
N ASP A 173 16.99 -12.11 -5.41
CA ASP A 173 16.87 -13.51 -4.97
C ASP A 173 15.73 -13.70 -3.97
N LYS A 174 15.60 -12.80 -3.02
CA LYS A 174 14.55 -12.84 -1.99
C LYS A 174 14.34 -11.46 -1.36
N ARG A 175 13.17 -11.29 -0.76
CA ARG A 175 12.90 -10.10 0.05
C ARG A 175 13.56 -10.24 1.42
N VAL A 176 14.49 -9.34 1.73
CA VAL A 176 15.09 -9.19 3.06
C VAL A 176 14.39 -8.05 3.79
N MET A 177 13.88 -8.32 4.99
CA MET A 177 13.05 -7.36 5.72
C MET A 177 13.87 -6.28 6.43
N HIS A 178 15.01 -6.65 7.05
CA HIS A 178 15.82 -5.70 7.81
C HIS A 178 17.28 -6.13 7.89
N PRO A 179 18.23 -5.26 7.52
CA PRO A 179 18.04 -4.14 6.61
C PRO A 179 17.75 -4.63 5.19
N PRO A 180 17.06 -3.84 4.36
CA PRO A 180 16.91 -4.22 2.96
C PRO A 180 18.27 -4.17 2.26
N ASP A 181 18.62 -5.24 1.56
CA ASP A 181 19.89 -5.40 0.85
C ASP A 181 19.78 -5.08 -0.66
N ASN A 182 18.62 -4.67 -1.10
CA ASN A 182 18.35 -4.28 -2.47
C ASN A 182 17.48 -3.00 -2.54
N MET A 183 17.46 -2.37 -3.70
CA MET A 183 16.74 -1.10 -3.94
C MET A 183 15.26 -1.26 -4.32
N ILE A 184 14.70 -2.46 -4.19
CA ILE A 184 13.32 -2.78 -4.60
C ILE A 184 12.46 -3.14 -3.39
#